data_092ee6a6f567e0d3ac4c668d2ba1088f
#
_entry.id   092ee6a6f567e0d3ac4c668d2ba1088f
#
_cell.length_a   1.000
_cell.length_b   1.000
_cell.length_c   1.000
_cell.angle_alpha   90.00
_cell.angle_beta   90.00
_cell.angle_gamma   90.00
#
_symmetry.space_group_name_H-M   'P 1'
#
loop_
_entity.id
_entity.type
_entity.pdbx_description
1 polymer ?
#
loop_
_entity_poly.entity_id
_entity_poly.type
_entity_poly.pdbx_seq_one_letter_code
_entity_poly.pdbx_strand_id
1 'polypeptide(L)'
;MTVLITGGAGFIGGHTVLAFLDRGEIPIVLDDLSTGNRAAVPSGVPFFVGDVGDAELVLRLVQNHRIDAILHFAAKIVVPESVADPLNYYLNNTVKTHTLLQAAVRGNVKHFVFSSTAAVYGNPSFTPVSETADPAPLSPYGRSKLMSEHMLVDASAAYNLRYAILRYFNVAGADPAGRLGQSTLGATHLIKVALETALRRRSYMSIYGSDYPTPDGTCVRDYVHVSDLARAHLAALDHLRDGGASRTLNCGYGRGYSVREVVDAVRRVARVDFEIRQAPRRAGDPASIVANSDQLMKLGWKPELNDLPKMIEHAHNWEKKLTAGASGIGIPQQGHSVSGQRTMPSRRHVCTSKAGPATARTRVLRIHQVNRTKEKLD
;
A
#
# COMPACT_ATOMS: atom_id res chain seq x y z
N MET A 1 -7.75 3.69 25.90
CA MET A 1 -7.60 4.38 24.60
C MET A 1 -7.99 3.43 23.49
N THR A 2 -8.81 3.86 22.55
CA THR A 2 -9.37 2.97 21.51
C THR A 2 -8.77 3.29 20.15
N VAL A 3 -8.31 2.28 19.44
CA VAL A 3 -7.63 2.41 18.15
C VAL A 3 -8.52 1.90 17.03
N LEU A 4 -8.65 2.66 15.95
CA LEU A 4 -9.24 2.21 14.69
C LEU A 4 -8.11 1.83 13.70
N ILE A 5 -8.14 0.61 13.21
CA ILE A 5 -7.26 0.12 12.15
C ILE A 5 -8.06 0.02 10.86
N THR A 6 -7.81 0.89 9.89
CA THR A 6 -8.42 0.79 8.57
C THR A 6 -7.56 -0.08 7.66
N GLY A 7 -8.18 -0.92 6.85
CA GLY A 7 -7.44 -1.93 6.07
C GLY A 7 -6.89 -3.07 6.94
N GLY A 8 -7.53 -3.32 8.10
CA GLY A 8 -7.08 -4.32 9.07
C GLY A 8 -7.29 -5.77 8.64
N ALA A 9 -8.05 -6.03 7.57
CA ALA A 9 -8.17 -7.35 6.95
C ALA A 9 -7.09 -7.61 5.88
N GLY A 10 -6.23 -6.63 5.60
CA GLY A 10 -5.10 -6.73 4.70
C GLY A 10 -3.84 -7.34 5.35
N PHE A 11 -2.77 -7.50 4.56
CA PHE A 11 -1.53 -8.13 5.02
C PHE A 11 -0.88 -7.38 6.19
N ILE A 12 -0.57 -6.08 6.02
CA ILE A 12 0.12 -5.29 7.06
C ILE A 12 -0.84 -4.94 8.19
N GLY A 13 -2.05 -4.47 7.87
CA GLY A 13 -3.06 -4.11 8.86
C GLY A 13 -3.43 -5.28 9.78
N GLY A 14 -3.60 -6.49 9.23
CA GLY A 14 -3.88 -7.70 10.01
C GLY A 14 -2.75 -8.08 10.96
N HIS A 15 -1.48 -7.96 10.54
CA HIS A 15 -0.34 -8.17 11.45
C HIS A 15 -0.27 -7.08 12.54
N THR A 16 -0.70 -5.86 12.23
CA THR A 16 -0.82 -4.80 13.24
C THR A 16 -1.95 -5.12 14.23
N VAL A 17 -3.08 -5.67 13.77
CA VAL A 17 -4.13 -6.19 14.66
C VAL A 17 -3.57 -7.26 15.61
N LEU A 18 -2.81 -8.24 15.08
CA LEU A 18 -2.16 -9.26 15.91
C LEU A 18 -1.19 -8.65 16.94
N ALA A 19 -0.40 -7.66 16.55
CA ALA A 19 0.54 -6.99 17.45
C ALA A 19 -0.17 -6.22 18.59
N PHE A 20 -1.35 -5.63 18.34
CA PHE A 20 -2.18 -5.07 19.40
C PHE A 20 -2.71 -6.15 20.36
N LEU A 21 -3.21 -7.25 19.82
CA LEU A 21 -3.71 -8.39 20.64
C LEU A 21 -2.60 -9.01 21.49
N ASP A 22 -1.40 -9.18 20.93
CA ASP A 22 -0.23 -9.70 21.64
C ASP A 22 0.18 -8.79 22.81
N ARG A 23 -0.17 -7.49 22.73
CA ARG A 23 0.02 -6.49 23.80
C ARG A 23 -1.17 -6.40 24.77
N GLY A 24 -2.24 -7.18 24.55
CA GLY A 24 -3.46 -7.16 25.36
C GLY A 24 -4.41 -5.99 25.04
N GLU A 25 -4.20 -5.29 23.93
CA GLU A 25 -5.09 -4.22 23.43
C GLU A 25 -5.99 -4.76 22.30
N ILE A 26 -7.28 -4.43 22.34
CA ILE A 26 -8.23 -4.85 21.31
C ILE A 26 -8.53 -3.63 20.41
N PRO A 27 -8.02 -3.58 19.17
CA PRO A 27 -8.36 -2.52 18.22
C PRO A 27 -9.73 -2.77 17.59
N ILE A 28 -10.25 -1.74 16.93
CA ILE A 28 -11.42 -1.82 16.04
C ILE A 28 -10.92 -1.85 14.61
N VAL A 29 -11.52 -2.67 13.76
CA VAL A 29 -11.15 -2.80 12.35
C VAL A 29 -12.26 -2.27 11.44
N LEU A 30 -11.89 -1.44 10.46
CA LEU A 30 -12.71 -1.03 9.32
C LEU A 30 -12.01 -1.48 8.03
N ASP A 31 -12.69 -2.27 7.21
CA ASP A 31 -12.17 -2.76 5.92
C ASP A 31 -13.31 -2.96 4.93
N ASP A 32 -13.13 -2.60 3.67
CA ASP A 32 -14.15 -2.79 2.62
C ASP A 32 -14.11 -4.19 1.98
N LEU A 33 -13.12 -5.01 2.38
CA LEU A 33 -12.85 -6.35 1.87
C LEU A 33 -12.60 -6.41 0.35
N SER A 34 -12.25 -5.29 -0.27
CA SER A 34 -11.93 -5.25 -1.72
C SER A 34 -10.68 -6.08 -2.06
N THR A 35 -9.71 -6.13 -1.14
CA THR A 35 -8.50 -6.97 -1.24
C THR A 35 -8.20 -7.70 0.07
N GLY A 36 -8.81 -7.26 1.16
CA GLY A 36 -8.70 -7.86 2.48
C GLY A 36 -9.46 -9.19 2.60
N ASN A 37 -9.09 -9.98 3.60
CA ASN A 37 -9.79 -11.22 3.92
C ASN A 37 -10.32 -11.15 5.36
N ARG A 38 -11.65 -11.30 5.55
CA ARG A 38 -12.27 -11.29 6.89
C ARG A 38 -11.61 -12.29 7.84
N ALA A 39 -11.14 -13.43 7.34
CA ALA A 39 -10.47 -14.46 8.14
C ALA A 39 -9.08 -14.03 8.67
N ALA A 40 -8.52 -12.93 8.17
CA ALA A 40 -7.27 -12.36 8.69
C ALA A 40 -7.46 -11.66 10.05
N VAL A 41 -8.71 -11.36 10.43
CA VAL A 41 -9.02 -10.67 11.68
C VAL A 41 -9.64 -11.66 12.67
N PRO A 42 -9.02 -11.88 13.87
CA PRO A 42 -9.53 -12.79 14.90
C PRO A 42 -10.96 -12.47 15.32
N SER A 43 -11.72 -13.50 15.72
CA SER A 43 -13.16 -13.40 16.02
C SER A 43 -13.50 -12.47 17.20
N GLY A 44 -12.58 -12.26 18.12
CA GLY A 44 -12.76 -11.36 19.28
C GLY A 44 -12.54 -9.87 18.98
N VAL A 45 -12.14 -9.51 17.73
CA VAL A 45 -11.88 -8.12 17.33
C VAL A 45 -13.14 -7.51 16.70
N PRO A 46 -13.64 -6.36 17.20
CA PRO A 46 -14.73 -5.61 16.56
C PRO A 46 -14.38 -5.28 15.11
N PHE A 47 -15.22 -5.71 14.18
CA PHE A 47 -14.97 -5.61 12.75
C PHE A 47 -16.17 -4.98 12.03
N PHE A 48 -15.91 -3.95 11.27
CA PHE A 48 -16.89 -3.24 10.46
C PHE A 48 -16.54 -3.35 8.98
N VAL A 49 -17.49 -3.77 8.17
CA VAL A 49 -17.34 -3.75 6.71
C VAL A 49 -17.75 -2.37 6.22
N GLY A 50 -16.85 -1.66 5.54
CA GLY A 50 -17.16 -0.35 5.00
C GLY A 50 -15.96 0.37 4.39
N ASP A 51 -16.27 1.43 3.64
CA ASP A 51 -15.30 2.25 2.94
C ASP A 51 -14.83 3.42 3.85
N VAL A 52 -13.53 3.66 3.90
CA VAL A 52 -12.96 4.82 4.61
C VAL A 52 -13.36 6.17 3.98
N GLY A 53 -13.87 6.14 2.76
CA GLY A 53 -14.47 7.29 2.07
C GLY A 53 -15.91 7.60 2.50
N ASP A 54 -16.54 6.76 3.33
CA ASP A 54 -17.84 7.06 3.96
C ASP A 54 -17.63 7.86 5.26
N ALA A 55 -17.66 9.19 5.14
CA ALA A 55 -17.42 10.10 6.24
C ALA A 55 -18.36 9.88 7.43
N GLU A 56 -19.63 9.58 7.17
CA GLU A 56 -20.63 9.39 8.21
C GLU A 56 -20.44 8.06 8.95
N LEU A 57 -20.07 7.00 8.25
CA LEU A 57 -19.69 5.72 8.86
C LEU A 57 -18.50 5.92 9.79
N VAL A 58 -17.42 6.54 9.26
CA VAL A 58 -16.19 6.77 10.05
C VAL A 58 -16.48 7.63 11.27
N LEU A 59 -17.24 8.72 11.12
CA LEU A 59 -17.59 9.61 12.22
C LEU A 59 -18.41 8.88 13.30
N ARG A 60 -19.40 8.08 12.90
CA ARG A 60 -20.16 7.22 13.84
C ARG A 60 -19.25 6.24 14.59
N LEU A 61 -18.30 5.60 13.91
CA LEU A 61 -17.35 4.70 14.58
C LEU A 61 -16.49 5.46 15.59
N VAL A 62 -15.95 6.62 15.20
CA VAL A 62 -15.11 7.45 16.07
C VAL A 62 -15.88 7.85 17.35
N GLN A 63 -17.12 8.28 17.20
CA GLN A 63 -17.95 8.74 18.34
C GLN A 63 -18.42 7.58 19.22
N ASN A 64 -19.00 6.54 18.63
CA ASN A 64 -19.59 5.42 19.37
C ASN A 64 -18.54 4.62 20.15
N HIS A 65 -17.33 4.52 19.62
CA HIS A 65 -16.25 3.76 20.26
C HIS A 65 -15.20 4.65 20.93
N ARG A 66 -15.39 5.97 20.94
CA ARG A 66 -14.45 6.95 21.54
C ARG A 66 -13.02 6.73 21.02
N ILE A 67 -12.88 6.61 19.68
CA ILE A 67 -11.61 6.36 19.04
C ILE A 67 -10.71 7.58 19.22
N ASP A 68 -9.52 7.37 19.80
CA ASP A 68 -8.49 8.39 20.03
C ASP A 68 -7.35 8.33 19.03
N ALA A 69 -7.17 7.19 18.35
CA ALA A 69 -6.13 7.00 17.36
C ALA A 69 -6.63 6.23 16.12
N ILE A 70 -6.12 6.60 14.95
CA ILE A 70 -6.36 5.87 13.69
C ILE A 70 -5.02 5.41 13.13
N LEU A 71 -4.90 4.10 12.80
CA LEU A 71 -3.84 3.55 11.99
C LEU A 71 -4.39 3.24 10.60
N HIS A 72 -3.90 3.94 9.58
CA HIS A 72 -4.49 3.92 8.24
C HIS A 72 -3.67 3.10 7.25
N PHE A 73 -4.14 1.86 6.96
CA PHE A 73 -3.54 0.93 5.99
C PHE A 73 -4.38 0.77 4.72
N ALA A 74 -5.65 1.14 4.73
CA ALA A 74 -6.53 0.98 3.58
C ALA A 74 -6.02 1.78 2.37
N ALA A 75 -5.53 1.08 1.33
CA ALA A 75 -5.01 1.69 0.12
C ALA A 75 -4.87 0.67 -1.02
N LYS A 76 -4.91 1.13 -2.26
CA LYS A 76 -4.40 0.40 -3.44
C LYS A 76 -2.88 0.55 -3.53
N ILE A 77 -2.15 -0.55 -3.81
CA ILE A 77 -0.69 -0.61 -3.66
C ILE A 77 0.08 -1.11 -4.89
N VAL A 78 -0.61 -1.49 -5.96
CA VAL A 78 0.00 -2.13 -7.14
C VAL A 78 0.52 -1.07 -8.10
N VAL A 79 1.84 -0.85 -8.14
CA VAL A 79 2.48 0.21 -8.94
C VAL A 79 2.11 0.14 -10.43
N PRO A 80 2.21 -1.02 -11.14
CA PRO A 80 1.79 -1.10 -12.54
C PRO A 80 0.31 -0.76 -12.77
N GLU A 81 -0.58 -1.18 -11.87
CA GLU A 81 -2.00 -0.82 -11.93
C GLU A 81 -2.20 0.69 -11.80
N SER A 82 -1.42 1.36 -10.93
CA SER A 82 -1.51 2.80 -10.77
C SER A 82 -1.13 3.57 -12.03
N VAL A 83 -0.25 3.01 -12.87
CA VAL A 83 0.12 3.60 -14.17
C VAL A 83 -1.00 3.40 -15.19
N ALA A 84 -1.65 2.25 -15.17
CA ALA A 84 -2.75 1.93 -16.09
C ALA A 84 -4.05 2.67 -15.73
N ASP A 85 -4.34 2.86 -14.44
CA ASP A 85 -5.55 3.54 -13.94
C ASP A 85 -5.21 4.52 -12.80
N PRO A 86 -4.58 5.67 -13.12
CA PRO A 86 -4.11 6.63 -12.12
C PRO A 86 -5.27 7.31 -11.35
N LEU A 87 -6.39 7.57 -12.00
CA LEU A 87 -7.50 8.29 -11.35
C LEU A 87 -8.13 7.46 -10.24
N ASN A 88 -8.25 6.15 -10.41
CA ASN A 88 -8.70 5.24 -9.38
C ASN A 88 -7.75 5.20 -8.16
N TYR A 89 -6.43 5.34 -8.40
CA TYR A 89 -5.45 5.45 -7.32
C TYR A 89 -5.57 6.76 -6.56
N TYR A 90 -5.76 7.88 -7.24
CA TYR A 90 -6.01 9.17 -6.57
C TYR A 90 -7.34 9.17 -5.81
N LEU A 91 -8.40 8.61 -6.41
CA LEU A 91 -9.68 8.48 -5.72
C LEU A 91 -9.52 7.65 -4.45
N ASN A 92 -8.94 6.46 -4.55
CA ASN A 92 -8.85 5.52 -3.43
C ASN A 92 -7.85 5.97 -2.35
N ASN A 93 -6.65 6.41 -2.75
CA ASN A 93 -5.57 6.67 -1.79
C ASN A 93 -5.55 8.12 -1.30
N THR A 94 -6.00 9.09 -2.12
CA THR A 94 -5.94 10.51 -1.77
C THR A 94 -7.29 11.04 -1.33
N VAL A 95 -8.33 10.89 -2.19
CA VAL A 95 -9.66 11.46 -1.88
C VAL A 95 -10.29 10.77 -0.68
N LYS A 96 -10.24 9.44 -0.59
CA LYS A 96 -10.79 8.72 0.57
C LYS A 96 -9.98 8.99 1.85
N THR A 97 -8.66 9.15 1.76
CA THR A 97 -7.84 9.57 2.91
C THR A 97 -8.22 10.99 3.37
N HIS A 98 -8.49 11.93 2.46
CA HIS A 98 -9.02 13.24 2.83
C HIS A 98 -10.33 13.11 3.60
N THR A 99 -11.27 12.29 3.13
CA THR A 99 -12.55 12.05 3.82
C THR A 99 -12.35 11.45 5.22
N LEU A 100 -11.44 10.48 5.34
CA LEU A 100 -11.07 9.89 6.63
C LEU A 100 -10.49 10.94 7.59
N LEU A 101 -9.61 11.83 7.10
CA LEU A 101 -9.03 12.92 7.90
C LEU A 101 -10.09 13.92 8.35
N GLN A 102 -11.04 14.29 7.48
CA GLN A 102 -12.17 15.14 7.88
C GLN A 102 -13.00 14.52 9.01
N ALA A 103 -13.33 13.22 8.91
CA ALA A 103 -14.06 12.51 9.94
C ALA A 103 -13.25 12.42 11.24
N ALA A 104 -11.94 12.18 11.16
CA ALA A 104 -11.03 12.16 12.31
C ALA A 104 -10.99 13.50 13.04
N VAL A 105 -10.86 14.61 12.32
CA VAL A 105 -10.87 15.98 12.89
C VAL A 105 -12.22 16.30 13.52
N ARG A 106 -13.33 16.05 12.82
CA ARG A 106 -14.71 16.25 13.34
C ARG A 106 -14.97 15.40 14.59
N GLY A 107 -14.42 14.19 14.65
CA GLY A 107 -14.54 13.28 15.78
C GLY A 107 -13.52 13.54 16.91
N ASN A 108 -12.65 14.55 16.77
CA ASN A 108 -11.61 14.92 17.74
C ASN A 108 -10.61 13.80 18.03
N VAL A 109 -10.26 12.99 17.00
CA VAL A 109 -9.15 12.02 17.05
C VAL A 109 -7.86 12.74 17.33
N LYS A 110 -7.03 12.20 18.22
CA LYS A 110 -5.78 12.84 18.67
C LYS A 110 -4.54 12.38 17.91
N HIS A 111 -4.54 11.13 17.45
CA HIS A 111 -3.36 10.52 16.86
C HIS A 111 -3.69 9.83 15.54
N PHE A 112 -2.83 10.05 14.55
CA PHE A 112 -2.98 9.44 13.23
C PHE A 112 -1.65 8.82 12.78
N VAL A 113 -1.60 7.51 12.64
CA VAL A 113 -0.44 6.80 12.08
C VAL A 113 -0.74 6.43 10.64
N PHE A 114 0.03 6.98 9.72
CA PHE A 114 -0.18 6.79 8.27
C PHE A 114 0.83 5.81 7.70
N SER A 115 0.31 4.75 7.10
CA SER A 115 1.06 3.75 6.37
C SER A 115 1.43 4.29 4.99
N SER A 116 2.60 4.95 4.88
CA SER A 116 3.16 5.48 3.64
C SER A 116 4.11 4.48 2.98
N THR A 117 5.03 4.91 2.14
CA THR A 117 5.86 4.04 1.29
C THR A 117 7.18 4.70 0.90
N ALA A 118 8.24 3.91 0.73
CA ALA A 118 9.50 4.36 0.11
C ALA A 118 9.32 4.82 -1.35
N ALA A 119 8.22 4.45 -2.02
CA ALA A 119 7.93 4.88 -3.39
C ALA A 119 7.75 6.41 -3.53
N VAL A 120 7.58 7.15 -2.43
CA VAL A 120 7.56 8.62 -2.43
C VAL A 120 8.92 9.23 -2.80
N TYR A 121 10.01 8.52 -2.53
CA TYR A 121 11.37 9.01 -2.86
C TYR A 121 11.72 8.89 -4.34
N GLY A 122 11.04 8.00 -5.08
CA GLY A 122 11.36 7.75 -6.49
C GLY A 122 12.73 7.15 -6.66
N ASN A 123 13.63 7.86 -7.34
CA ASN A 123 15.01 7.45 -7.57
C ASN A 123 15.98 8.35 -6.77
N PRO A 124 16.21 8.08 -5.49
CA PRO A 124 17.03 8.95 -4.65
C PRO A 124 18.49 8.97 -5.12
N SER A 125 19.15 10.14 -4.99
CA SER A 125 20.54 10.32 -5.39
C SER A 125 21.52 9.56 -4.46
N PHE A 126 21.10 9.30 -3.22
CA PHE A 126 21.90 8.62 -2.20
C PHE A 126 21.12 7.50 -1.53
N THR A 127 21.83 6.45 -1.15
CA THR A 127 21.29 5.33 -0.38
C THR A 127 22.33 4.95 0.69
N PRO A 128 21.95 4.71 1.95
CA PRO A 128 20.60 4.70 2.51
C PRO A 128 19.91 6.07 2.47
N VAL A 129 18.61 6.08 2.13
CA VAL A 129 17.81 7.29 2.04
C VAL A 129 17.28 7.70 3.42
N SER A 130 17.44 8.98 3.77
CA SER A 130 16.89 9.56 5.01
C SER A 130 15.55 10.23 4.76
N GLU A 131 14.82 10.54 5.85
CA GLU A 131 13.53 11.23 5.79
C GLU A 131 13.64 12.67 5.25
N THR A 132 14.85 13.26 5.27
CA THR A 132 15.14 14.60 4.74
C THR A 132 15.37 14.62 3.23
N ALA A 133 15.41 13.44 2.56
CA ALA A 133 15.51 13.38 1.11
C ALA A 133 14.23 13.91 0.47
N ASP A 134 14.37 14.73 -0.57
CA ASP A 134 13.24 15.32 -1.30
C ASP A 134 12.41 14.24 -1.98
N PRO A 135 11.10 14.18 -1.72
CA PRO A 135 10.23 13.23 -2.38
C PRO A 135 10.05 13.55 -3.87
N ALA A 136 10.31 12.58 -4.74
CA ALA A 136 10.15 12.67 -6.20
C ALA A 136 9.52 11.40 -6.78
N PRO A 137 8.27 11.06 -6.44
CA PRO A 137 7.65 9.78 -6.78
C PRO A 137 7.50 9.60 -8.29
N LEU A 138 7.90 8.42 -8.80
CA LEU A 138 7.89 8.07 -10.23
C LEU A 138 6.53 7.52 -10.69
N SER A 139 5.66 7.09 -9.78
CA SER A 139 4.37 6.45 -10.11
C SER A 139 3.18 7.20 -9.51
N PRO A 140 1.97 7.06 -10.08
CA PRO A 140 0.74 7.59 -9.49
C PRO A 140 0.48 7.04 -8.07
N TYR A 141 0.84 5.78 -7.79
CA TYR A 141 0.81 5.24 -6.43
C TYR A 141 1.66 6.07 -5.46
N GLY A 142 2.94 6.29 -5.78
CA GLY A 142 3.83 7.10 -4.94
C GLY A 142 3.32 8.53 -4.77
N ARG A 143 2.82 9.15 -5.86
CA ARG A 143 2.23 10.50 -5.80
C ARG A 143 0.98 10.54 -4.92
N SER A 144 0.08 9.57 -5.03
CA SER A 144 -1.14 9.51 -4.20
C SER A 144 -0.83 9.40 -2.71
N LYS A 145 0.22 8.64 -2.35
CA LYS A 145 0.69 8.54 -0.96
C LYS A 145 1.31 9.84 -0.48
N LEU A 146 2.16 10.47 -1.30
CA LEU A 146 2.77 11.77 -0.96
C LEU A 146 1.71 12.87 -0.77
N MET A 147 0.70 12.94 -1.63
CA MET A 147 -0.42 13.87 -1.45
C MET A 147 -1.15 13.64 -0.11
N SER A 148 -1.31 12.38 0.30
CA SER A 148 -1.91 12.06 1.60
C SER A 148 -1.01 12.47 2.77
N GLU A 149 0.32 12.35 2.63
CA GLU A 149 1.28 12.88 3.61
C GLU A 149 1.12 14.40 3.79
N HIS A 150 1.07 15.16 2.68
CA HIS A 150 0.89 16.62 2.72
C HIS A 150 -0.43 17.00 3.41
N MET A 151 -1.55 16.38 3.05
CA MET A 151 -2.84 16.64 3.71
C MET A 151 -2.78 16.37 5.22
N LEU A 152 -2.08 15.32 5.65
CA LEU A 152 -1.94 14.98 7.07
C LEU A 152 -1.07 15.99 7.82
N VAL A 153 0.01 16.46 7.21
CA VAL A 153 0.88 17.53 7.76
C VAL A 153 0.08 18.82 7.93
N ASP A 154 -0.64 19.26 6.91
CA ASP A 154 -1.47 20.48 6.94
C ASP A 154 -2.61 20.35 7.97
N ALA A 155 -3.27 19.19 8.03
CA ALA A 155 -4.30 18.95 9.05
C ALA A 155 -3.73 18.98 10.47
N SER A 156 -2.53 18.46 10.68
CA SER A 156 -1.86 18.52 11.99
C SER A 156 -1.47 19.95 12.40
N ALA A 157 -1.11 20.80 11.44
CA ALA A 157 -0.81 22.21 11.70
C ALA A 157 -2.07 23.03 12.06
N ALA A 158 -3.21 22.67 11.45
CA ALA A 158 -4.47 23.42 11.60
C ALA A 158 -5.35 22.93 12.77
N TYR A 159 -5.22 21.66 13.15
CA TYR A 159 -6.11 21.01 14.11
C TYR A 159 -5.32 20.31 15.23
N ASN A 160 -6.00 19.95 16.31
CA ASN A 160 -5.41 19.20 17.43
C ASN A 160 -5.25 17.70 17.08
N LEU A 161 -4.46 17.42 16.04
CA LEU A 161 -4.16 16.10 15.52
C LEU A 161 -2.64 15.93 15.42
N ARG A 162 -2.08 14.91 16.07
CA ARG A 162 -0.66 14.54 15.90
C ARG A 162 -0.55 13.36 14.96
N TYR A 163 0.55 13.30 14.20
CA TYR A 163 0.76 12.22 13.24
C TYR A 163 2.12 11.54 13.34
N ALA A 164 2.14 10.30 12.90
CA ALA A 164 3.36 9.60 12.50
C ALA A 164 3.15 9.04 11.08
N ILE A 165 4.00 9.42 10.14
CA ILE A 165 4.04 8.90 8.78
C ILE A 165 5.15 7.85 8.73
N LEU A 166 4.83 6.59 8.40
CA LEU A 166 5.83 5.55 8.20
C LEU A 166 6.03 5.29 6.72
N ARG A 167 7.20 5.68 6.18
CA ARG A 167 7.66 5.35 4.84
C ARG A 167 8.42 4.03 4.89
N TYR A 168 7.70 2.91 4.76
CA TYR A 168 8.33 1.60 4.80
C TYR A 168 8.75 1.10 3.43
N PHE A 169 9.72 0.19 3.44
CA PHE A 169 10.33 -0.40 2.26
C PHE A 169 9.63 -1.71 1.90
N ASN A 170 10.32 -2.70 1.36
CA ASN A 170 9.66 -3.91 0.87
C ASN A 170 9.25 -4.82 2.05
N VAL A 171 7.94 -5.04 2.21
CA VAL A 171 7.42 -5.86 3.30
C VAL A 171 7.42 -7.33 2.92
N ALA A 172 7.92 -8.19 3.81
CA ALA A 172 8.03 -9.63 3.60
C ALA A 172 7.74 -10.43 4.87
N GLY A 173 7.71 -11.75 4.75
CA GLY A 173 7.49 -12.65 5.87
C GLY A 173 6.01 -12.98 6.12
N ALA A 174 5.79 -13.60 7.25
CA ALA A 174 4.47 -13.92 7.82
C ALA A 174 4.63 -14.00 9.34
N ASP A 175 3.51 -14.03 10.08
CA ASP A 175 3.55 -14.21 11.53
C ASP A 175 4.36 -15.46 11.90
N PRO A 176 5.36 -15.36 12.78
CA PRO A 176 6.20 -16.52 13.16
C PRO A 176 5.41 -17.71 13.72
N ALA A 177 4.27 -17.45 14.40
CA ALA A 177 3.36 -18.48 14.88
C ALA A 177 2.40 -19.00 13.79
N GLY A 178 2.49 -18.50 12.54
CA GLY A 178 1.67 -18.94 11.41
C GLY A 178 0.19 -18.56 11.53
N ARG A 179 -0.16 -17.52 12.30
CA ARG A 179 -1.54 -17.03 12.45
C ARG A 179 -1.99 -16.27 11.20
N LEU A 180 -1.09 -15.56 10.53
CA LEU A 180 -1.36 -14.71 9.39
C LEU A 180 -0.15 -14.59 8.47
N GLY A 181 -0.42 -14.39 7.16
CA GLY A 181 0.56 -14.04 6.14
C GLY A 181 -0.11 -13.45 4.92
N GLN A 182 0.64 -13.21 3.87
CA GLN A 182 0.12 -12.57 2.67
C GLN A 182 -0.80 -13.49 1.89
N SER A 183 -2.10 -13.18 1.84
CA SER A 183 -3.13 -13.96 1.13
C SER A 183 -3.71 -13.24 -0.09
N THR A 184 -3.21 -12.05 -0.43
CA THR A 184 -3.72 -11.24 -1.56
C THR A 184 -3.54 -11.99 -2.87
N LEU A 185 -4.62 -12.19 -3.59
CA LEU A 185 -4.61 -12.81 -4.93
C LEU A 185 -3.88 -11.90 -5.92
N GLY A 186 -3.09 -12.51 -6.80
CA GLY A 186 -2.36 -11.75 -7.82
C GLY A 186 -1.25 -10.84 -7.30
N ALA A 187 -0.83 -11.00 -6.04
CA ALA A 187 0.25 -10.20 -5.45
C ALA A 187 1.54 -10.28 -6.29
N THR A 188 2.21 -9.13 -6.43
CA THR A 188 3.41 -8.96 -7.29
C THR A 188 4.71 -8.87 -6.49
N HIS A 189 4.65 -9.07 -5.17
CA HIS A 189 5.83 -9.00 -4.29
C HIS A 189 6.79 -10.14 -4.58
N LEU A 190 8.09 -9.82 -4.71
CA LEU A 190 9.13 -10.74 -5.17
C LEU A 190 9.14 -12.08 -4.42
N ILE A 191 9.22 -12.05 -3.08
CA ILE A 191 9.28 -13.28 -2.25
C ILE A 191 8.03 -14.13 -2.45
N LYS A 192 6.82 -13.51 -2.49
CA LYS A 192 5.58 -14.26 -2.73
C LYS A 192 5.56 -14.92 -4.10
N VAL A 193 5.90 -14.17 -5.16
CA VAL A 193 5.96 -14.71 -6.54
C VAL A 193 6.96 -15.85 -6.63
N ALA A 194 8.15 -15.72 -6.03
CA ALA A 194 9.17 -16.76 -6.02
C ALA A 194 8.71 -18.01 -5.25
N LEU A 195 8.04 -17.85 -4.09
CA LEU A 195 7.48 -18.96 -3.32
C LEU A 195 6.31 -19.65 -4.03
N GLU A 196 5.42 -18.89 -4.69
CA GLU A 196 4.36 -19.47 -5.52
C GLU A 196 4.94 -20.29 -6.69
N THR A 197 6.09 -19.84 -7.26
CA THR A 197 6.78 -20.58 -8.31
C THR A 197 7.45 -21.83 -7.75
N ALA A 198 8.14 -21.74 -6.59
CA ALA A 198 8.74 -22.89 -5.91
C ALA A 198 7.69 -23.94 -5.53
N LEU A 199 6.48 -23.54 -5.16
CA LEU A 199 5.34 -24.40 -4.83
C LEU A 199 4.52 -24.83 -6.08
N ARG A 200 5.03 -24.57 -7.30
CA ARG A 200 4.41 -24.93 -8.58
C ARG A 200 3.00 -24.33 -8.81
N ARG A 201 2.67 -23.23 -8.11
CA ARG A 201 1.44 -22.46 -8.36
C ARG A 201 1.62 -21.46 -9.52
N ARG A 202 2.87 -21.21 -9.91
CA ARG A 202 3.27 -20.51 -11.13
C ARG A 202 4.26 -21.37 -11.88
N SER A 203 4.19 -21.38 -13.22
CA SER A 203 5.14 -22.12 -14.07
C SER A 203 6.53 -21.50 -14.05
N TYR A 204 6.63 -20.18 -13.97
CA TYR A 204 7.89 -19.43 -13.92
C TYR A 204 7.71 -18.10 -13.19
N MET A 205 8.83 -17.46 -12.85
CA MET A 205 8.87 -16.07 -12.46
C MET A 205 9.74 -15.24 -13.41
N SER A 206 9.52 -13.92 -13.46
CA SER A 206 10.35 -13.01 -14.26
C SER A 206 11.23 -12.14 -13.38
N ILE A 207 12.49 -11.95 -13.77
CA ILE A 207 13.40 -10.92 -13.27
C ILE A 207 13.36 -9.76 -14.26
N TYR A 208 13.01 -8.57 -13.79
CA TYR A 208 12.83 -7.38 -14.61
C TYR A 208 14.06 -6.50 -14.58
N GLY A 209 14.78 -6.44 -15.72
CA GLY A 209 16.06 -5.75 -15.85
C GLY A 209 17.23 -6.57 -15.31
N SER A 210 18.33 -6.58 -16.06
CA SER A 210 19.59 -7.25 -15.71
C SER A 210 20.80 -6.35 -15.95
N ASP A 211 20.55 -5.07 -16.17
CA ASP A 211 21.50 -4.05 -16.62
C ASP A 211 21.49 -2.79 -15.73
N TYR A 212 20.93 -2.88 -14.50
CA TYR A 212 21.01 -1.82 -13.52
C TYR A 212 22.45 -1.62 -13.04
N PRO A 213 22.84 -0.38 -12.64
CA PRO A 213 24.15 -0.09 -12.06
C PRO A 213 24.25 -0.63 -10.61
N THR A 214 24.16 -1.94 -10.47
CA THR A 214 24.21 -2.72 -9.22
C THR A 214 25.16 -3.91 -9.41
N PRO A 215 25.66 -4.55 -8.34
CA PRO A 215 26.68 -5.59 -8.45
C PRO A 215 26.32 -6.77 -9.36
N ASP A 216 25.03 -7.15 -9.44
CA ASP A 216 24.55 -8.27 -10.27
C ASP A 216 23.61 -7.85 -11.40
N GLY A 217 23.46 -6.54 -11.62
CA GLY A 217 22.62 -5.96 -12.65
C GLY A 217 21.13 -5.92 -12.31
N THR A 218 20.70 -6.44 -11.15
CA THR A 218 19.29 -6.41 -10.74
C THR A 218 19.03 -5.37 -9.66
N CYS A 219 17.76 -4.94 -9.48
CA CYS A 219 17.41 -3.93 -8.48
C CYS A 219 17.77 -4.38 -7.06
N VAL A 220 18.20 -3.44 -6.23
CA VAL A 220 18.46 -3.65 -4.80
C VAL A 220 17.34 -3.03 -3.95
N ARG A 221 16.81 -3.79 -3.00
CA ARG A 221 15.72 -3.38 -2.10
C ARG A 221 16.00 -3.75 -0.66
N ASP A 222 15.56 -2.90 0.25
CA ASP A 222 15.51 -3.18 1.68
C ASP A 222 14.22 -3.95 2.00
N TYR A 223 14.34 -5.06 2.70
CA TYR A 223 13.20 -5.90 3.09
C TYR A 223 12.99 -5.83 4.60
N VAL A 224 11.76 -5.52 5.01
CA VAL A 224 11.36 -5.49 6.41
C VAL A 224 10.34 -6.58 6.71
N HIS A 225 10.53 -7.32 7.80
CA HIS A 225 9.59 -8.33 8.23
C HIS A 225 8.26 -7.69 8.67
N VAL A 226 7.15 -8.24 8.23
CA VAL A 226 5.81 -7.68 8.49
C VAL A 226 5.49 -7.53 9.97
N SER A 227 5.96 -8.45 10.83
CA SER A 227 5.78 -8.34 12.28
C SER A 227 6.63 -7.22 12.90
N ASP A 228 7.84 -6.98 12.39
CA ASP A 228 8.67 -5.83 12.82
C ASP A 228 8.04 -4.51 12.37
N LEU A 229 7.48 -4.47 11.15
CA LEU A 229 6.74 -3.31 10.67
C LEU A 229 5.48 -3.05 11.50
N ALA A 230 4.74 -4.09 11.90
CA ALA A 230 3.61 -3.94 12.81
C ALA A 230 4.06 -3.32 14.15
N ARG A 231 5.15 -3.80 14.75
CA ARG A 231 5.73 -3.20 15.95
C ARG A 231 6.20 -1.76 15.74
N ALA A 232 6.69 -1.43 14.55
CA ALA A 232 7.04 -0.04 14.20
C ALA A 232 5.84 0.91 14.27
N HIS A 233 4.67 0.46 13.79
CA HIS A 233 3.42 1.23 13.91
C HIS A 233 3.00 1.44 15.36
N LEU A 234 3.16 0.41 16.20
CA LEU A 234 2.88 0.52 17.64
C LEU A 234 3.84 1.51 18.30
N ALA A 235 5.15 1.40 18.05
CA ALA A 235 6.14 2.33 18.60
C ALA A 235 5.88 3.79 18.19
N ALA A 236 5.48 4.00 16.94
CA ALA A 236 5.10 5.32 16.45
C ALA A 236 3.83 5.86 17.15
N LEU A 237 2.83 5.02 17.39
CA LEU A 237 1.64 5.39 18.15
C LEU A 237 1.97 5.71 19.60
N ASP A 238 2.78 4.87 20.26
CA ASP A 238 3.18 5.09 21.65
C ASP A 238 3.93 6.42 21.80
N HIS A 239 4.87 6.74 20.90
CA HIS A 239 5.50 8.03 20.84
C HIS A 239 4.49 9.20 20.81
N LEU A 240 3.44 9.10 19.99
CA LEU A 240 2.40 10.14 19.93
C LEU A 240 1.57 10.20 21.21
N ARG A 241 1.22 9.06 21.80
CA ARG A 241 0.48 8.96 23.06
C ARG A 241 1.25 9.52 24.24
N ASP A 242 2.57 9.36 24.25
CA ASP A 242 3.48 9.93 25.24
C ASP A 242 3.74 11.44 25.05
N GLY A 243 3.01 12.06 24.14
CA GLY A 243 3.12 13.50 23.88
C GLY A 243 4.20 13.89 22.89
N GLY A 244 4.82 12.93 22.21
CA GLY A 244 5.86 13.16 21.20
C GLY A 244 5.37 14.00 20.02
N ALA A 245 6.30 14.69 19.37
CA ALA A 245 6.01 15.52 18.20
C ALA A 245 5.65 14.68 16.97
N SER A 246 4.79 15.24 16.10
CA SER A 246 4.51 14.66 14.78
C SER A 246 5.79 14.44 13.96
N ARG A 247 5.90 13.29 13.28
CA ARG A 247 7.12 12.89 12.55
C ARG A 247 6.80 12.09 11.30
N THR A 248 7.70 12.22 10.32
CA THR A 248 7.86 11.26 9.22
C THR A 248 9.05 10.37 9.56
N LEU A 249 8.91 9.05 9.33
CA LEU A 249 9.85 8.03 9.77
C LEU A 249 10.04 6.99 8.66
N ASN A 250 11.27 6.65 8.35
CA ASN A 250 11.57 5.48 7.51
C ASN A 250 11.50 4.20 8.33
N CYS A 251 11.02 3.12 7.69
CA CYS A 251 11.01 1.79 8.29
C CYS A 251 11.58 0.75 7.32
N GLY A 252 12.80 0.35 7.57
CA GLY A 252 13.57 -0.68 6.90
C GLY A 252 14.74 -1.09 7.78
N TYR A 253 15.57 -2.00 7.31
CA TYR A 253 16.69 -2.49 8.12
C TYR A 253 18.04 -1.84 7.78
N GLY A 254 18.07 -0.96 6.79
CA GLY A 254 19.31 -0.35 6.33
C GLY A 254 20.21 -1.30 5.54
N ARG A 255 19.66 -2.44 5.10
CA ARG A 255 20.37 -3.45 4.32
C ARG A 255 19.61 -3.77 3.03
N GLY A 256 20.29 -3.61 1.90
CA GLY A 256 19.75 -3.96 0.59
C GLY A 256 20.06 -5.40 0.19
N TYR A 257 19.11 -6.02 -0.52
CA TYR A 257 19.29 -7.30 -1.20
C TYR A 257 18.87 -7.14 -2.66
N SER A 258 19.66 -7.68 -3.57
CA SER A 258 19.32 -7.72 -4.98
C SER A 258 18.19 -8.70 -5.27
N VAL A 259 17.54 -8.57 -6.43
CA VAL A 259 16.51 -9.53 -6.84
C VAL A 259 17.09 -10.94 -6.94
N ARG A 260 18.31 -11.10 -7.46
CA ARG A 260 18.99 -12.42 -7.56
C ARG A 260 19.28 -13.01 -6.19
N GLU A 261 19.83 -12.23 -5.27
CA GLU A 261 20.09 -12.68 -3.89
C GLU A 261 18.82 -13.21 -3.20
N VAL A 262 17.69 -12.49 -3.37
CA VAL A 262 16.41 -12.93 -2.81
C VAL A 262 15.92 -14.23 -3.47
N VAL A 263 15.99 -14.34 -4.78
CA VAL A 263 15.60 -15.56 -5.51
C VAL A 263 16.43 -16.76 -5.10
N ASP A 264 17.75 -16.58 -4.98
CA ASP A 264 18.65 -17.64 -4.53
C ASP A 264 18.39 -18.03 -3.07
N ALA A 265 18.04 -17.07 -2.21
CA ALA A 265 17.61 -17.35 -0.84
C ALA A 265 16.31 -18.17 -0.82
N VAL A 266 15.33 -17.84 -1.69
CA VAL A 266 14.09 -18.63 -1.82
C VAL A 266 14.40 -20.06 -2.27
N ARG A 267 15.25 -20.26 -3.27
CA ARG A 267 15.66 -21.60 -3.72
C ARG A 267 16.28 -22.42 -2.60
N ARG A 268 17.17 -21.80 -1.81
CA ARG A 268 17.81 -22.47 -0.66
C ARG A 268 16.79 -22.85 0.42
N VAL A 269 15.91 -21.94 0.80
CA VAL A 269 14.91 -22.19 1.86
C VAL A 269 13.85 -23.19 1.42
N ALA A 270 13.33 -23.06 0.21
CA ALA A 270 12.34 -23.98 -0.35
C ALA A 270 12.94 -25.34 -0.76
N ARG A 271 14.27 -25.43 -0.95
CA ARG A 271 15.00 -26.58 -1.47
C ARG A 271 14.48 -27.04 -2.83
N VAL A 272 14.10 -26.11 -3.66
CA VAL A 272 13.52 -26.33 -4.99
C VAL A 272 14.12 -25.36 -5.96
N ASP A 273 14.52 -25.85 -7.12
CA ASP A 273 14.83 -25.01 -8.28
C ASP A 273 13.56 -24.77 -9.12
N PHE A 274 13.46 -23.60 -9.73
CA PHE A 274 12.32 -23.19 -10.54
C PHE A 274 12.76 -22.29 -11.70
N GLU A 275 11.93 -22.24 -12.73
CA GLU A 275 12.18 -21.48 -13.94
C GLU A 275 12.16 -19.97 -13.70
N ILE A 276 13.22 -19.29 -14.18
CA ILE A 276 13.36 -17.84 -14.18
C ILE A 276 13.49 -17.36 -15.62
N ARG A 277 12.69 -16.35 -15.98
CA ARG A 277 12.78 -15.67 -17.27
C ARG A 277 13.29 -14.24 -17.08
N GLN A 278 14.16 -13.80 -17.97
CA GLN A 278 14.57 -12.39 -18.02
C GLN A 278 13.49 -11.59 -18.75
N ALA A 279 13.23 -10.38 -18.24
CA ALA A 279 12.30 -9.43 -18.83
C ALA A 279 12.91 -8.00 -18.84
N PRO A 280 12.48 -7.12 -19.73
CA PRO A 280 12.91 -5.73 -19.72
C PRO A 280 12.66 -5.03 -18.38
N ARG A 281 13.38 -3.93 -18.08
CA ARG A 281 13.14 -3.11 -16.89
C ARG A 281 11.69 -2.68 -16.81
N ARG A 282 11.14 -2.64 -15.59
CA ARG A 282 9.86 -2.00 -15.33
C ARG A 282 10.06 -0.48 -15.29
N ALA A 283 9.15 0.25 -15.91
CA ALA A 283 9.14 1.71 -15.79
C ALA A 283 8.92 2.14 -14.34
N GLY A 284 9.76 3.04 -13.86
CA GLY A 284 9.64 3.59 -12.51
C GLY A 284 10.30 2.76 -11.39
N ASP A 285 11.03 1.68 -11.72
CA ASP A 285 11.83 0.95 -10.71
C ASP A 285 13.19 1.63 -10.50
N PRO A 286 13.52 2.12 -9.29
CA PRO A 286 14.86 2.61 -8.97
C PRO A 286 15.89 1.46 -8.93
N ALA A 287 17.15 1.74 -9.29
CA ALA A 287 18.21 0.75 -9.24
C ALA A 287 18.46 0.22 -7.82
N SER A 288 18.50 1.12 -6.84
CA SER A 288 18.72 0.78 -5.43
C SER A 288 17.91 1.71 -4.54
N ILE A 289 17.25 1.14 -3.52
CA ILE A 289 16.59 1.92 -2.48
C ILE A 289 16.65 1.17 -1.14
N VAL A 290 17.35 1.78 -0.16
CA VAL A 290 17.63 1.24 1.17
C VAL A 290 17.32 2.32 2.21
N ALA A 291 16.75 1.95 3.36
CA ALA A 291 16.35 2.88 4.40
C ALA A 291 17.53 3.35 5.26
N ASN A 292 17.51 4.63 5.68
CA ASN A 292 18.04 5.02 6.98
C ASN A 292 16.84 5.08 7.94
N SER A 293 16.83 4.26 8.98
CA SER A 293 15.74 4.18 9.97
C SER A 293 16.15 4.66 11.36
N ASP A 294 17.22 5.44 11.47
CA ASP A 294 17.76 5.93 12.75
C ASP A 294 16.71 6.70 13.57
N GLN A 295 15.82 7.46 12.90
CA GLN A 295 14.79 8.21 13.61
C GLN A 295 13.75 7.29 14.26
N LEU A 296 13.36 6.23 13.60
CA LEU A 296 12.43 5.24 14.16
C LEU A 296 13.08 4.43 15.30
N MET A 297 14.36 4.06 15.15
CA MET A 297 15.11 3.39 16.22
C MET A 297 15.23 4.25 17.49
N LYS A 298 15.36 5.58 17.35
CA LYS A 298 15.36 6.52 18.50
C LYS A 298 14.01 6.56 19.24
N LEU A 299 12.92 6.14 18.61
CA LEU A 299 11.60 5.99 19.27
C LEU A 299 11.46 4.65 20.03
N GLY A 300 12.52 3.86 20.10
CA GLY A 300 12.52 2.58 20.81
C GLY A 300 12.13 1.38 19.93
N TRP A 301 11.90 1.57 18.63
CA TRP A 301 11.71 0.43 17.73
C TRP A 301 12.98 -0.42 17.64
N LYS A 302 12.81 -1.72 17.91
CA LYS A 302 13.91 -2.69 17.85
C LYS A 302 13.51 -3.81 16.88
N PRO A 303 14.13 -3.92 15.71
CA PRO A 303 13.89 -5.02 14.80
C PRO A 303 14.41 -6.34 15.38
N GLU A 304 13.60 -7.39 15.35
CA GLU A 304 13.95 -8.72 15.90
C GLU A 304 14.09 -9.78 14.79
N LEU A 305 13.53 -9.51 13.61
CA LEU A 305 13.42 -10.45 12.50
C LEU A 305 14.22 -9.98 11.27
N ASN A 306 15.32 -9.25 11.48
CA ASN A 306 16.22 -8.78 10.42
C ASN A 306 17.10 -9.92 9.88
N ASP A 307 16.46 -10.91 9.26
CA ASP A 307 17.12 -12.07 8.66
C ASP A 307 16.34 -12.50 7.42
N LEU A 308 16.91 -12.34 6.22
CA LEU A 308 16.22 -12.66 4.98
C LEU A 308 15.80 -14.14 4.87
N PRO A 309 16.67 -15.13 5.19
CA PRO A 309 16.28 -16.54 5.26
C PRO A 309 15.06 -16.78 6.16
N LYS A 310 15.01 -16.19 7.36
CA LYS A 310 13.86 -16.34 8.29
C LYS A 310 12.60 -15.69 7.74
N MET A 311 12.71 -14.50 7.13
CA MET A 311 11.55 -13.87 6.47
C MET A 311 10.96 -14.79 5.39
N ILE A 312 11.83 -15.39 4.57
CA ILE A 312 11.42 -16.32 3.52
C ILE A 312 10.84 -17.59 4.13
N GLU A 313 11.42 -18.13 5.19
CA GLU A 313 10.92 -19.32 5.89
C GLU A 313 9.48 -19.10 6.43
N HIS A 314 9.25 -17.99 7.13
CA HIS A 314 7.93 -17.65 7.63
C HIS A 314 6.91 -17.51 6.48
N ALA A 315 7.27 -16.79 5.41
CA ALA A 315 6.43 -16.68 4.22
C ALA A 315 6.17 -18.04 3.55
N HIS A 316 7.18 -18.91 3.45
CA HIS A 316 7.07 -20.24 2.87
C HIS A 316 6.14 -21.16 3.67
N ASN A 317 6.26 -21.14 4.99
CA ASN A 317 5.39 -21.90 5.88
C ASN A 317 3.92 -21.44 5.73
N TRP A 318 3.69 -20.15 5.61
CA TRP A 318 2.37 -19.59 5.32
C TRP A 318 1.82 -20.05 3.95
N GLU A 319 2.63 -19.97 2.90
CA GLU A 319 2.23 -20.40 1.55
C GLU A 319 1.88 -21.90 1.50
N LYS A 320 2.61 -22.75 2.23
CA LYS A 320 2.25 -24.18 2.38
C LYS A 320 0.91 -24.36 3.07
N LYS A 321 0.65 -23.59 4.14
CA LYS A 321 -0.62 -23.63 4.87
C LYS A 321 -1.80 -23.25 3.97
N LEU A 322 -1.65 -22.21 3.14
CA LEU A 322 -2.67 -21.83 2.16
C LEU A 322 -2.94 -22.94 1.13
N THR A 323 -1.90 -23.64 0.69
CA THR A 323 -2.02 -24.76 -0.26
C THR A 323 -2.73 -25.95 0.37
N ALA A 324 -2.39 -26.30 1.61
CA ALA A 324 -3.03 -27.41 2.34
C ALA A 324 -4.52 -27.12 2.64
N GLY A 325 -4.86 -25.89 3.01
CA GLY A 325 -6.24 -25.45 3.22
C GLY A 325 -7.09 -25.44 1.93
N ALA A 326 -6.50 -25.12 0.80
CA ALA A 326 -7.17 -25.14 -0.50
C ALA A 326 -7.47 -26.58 -0.98
N SER A 327 -6.68 -27.57 -0.55
CA SER A 327 -6.93 -29.00 -0.87
C SER A 327 -8.08 -29.59 -0.07
N GLY A 328 -8.51 -28.94 1.02
CA GLY A 328 -9.63 -29.37 1.88
C GLY A 328 -10.98 -28.71 1.53
N ILE A 329 -10.99 -27.67 0.74
CA ILE A 329 -12.20 -26.97 0.28
C ILE A 329 -12.10 -26.90 -1.24
N GLY A 330 -12.91 -27.69 -1.96
CA GLY A 330 -12.94 -27.74 -3.41
C GLY A 330 -13.21 -26.36 -4.03
N ILE A 331 -12.16 -25.57 -4.23
CA ILE A 331 -12.19 -24.35 -5.03
C ILE A 331 -11.99 -24.78 -6.49
N PRO A 332 -12.92 -24.47 -7.41
CA PRO A 332 -12.74 -24.77 -8.82
C PRO A 332 -11.46 -24.10 -9.33
N GLN A 333 -10.54 -24.90 -9.88
CA GLN A 333 -9.42 -24.37 -10.65
C GLN A 333 -10.01 -23.67 -11.88
N GLN A 334 -10.09 -22.35 -11.88
CA GLN A 334 -10.33 -21.60 -13.10
C GLN A 334 -9.06 -21.70 -13.96
N GLY A 335 -9.09 -22.65 -14.90
CA GLY A 335 -8.11 -22.74 -15.96
C GLY A 335 -8.14 -21.47 -16.80
N HIS A 336 -7.07 -20.71 -16.77
CA HIS A 336 -6.83 -19.62 -17.71
C HIS A 336 -6.50 -20.25 -19.07
N SER A 337 -7.55 -20.55 -19.84
CA SER A 337 -7.41 -20.76 -21.28
C SER A 337 -7.17 -19.40 -21.93
N VAL A 338 -5.94 -19.16 -22.35
CA VAL A 338 -5.65 -18.13 -23.34
C VAL A 338 -6.21 -18.62 -24.65
N SER A 339 -7.41 -18.19 -25.00
CA SER A 339 -8.00 -18.45 -26.31
C SER A 339 -8.28 -17.15 -27.03
N GLY A 340 -7.53 -16.97 -28.14
CA GLY A 340 -8.13 -16.66 -29.42
C GLY A 340 -8.70 -15.25 -29.59
N GLN A 341 -7.95 -14.49 -30.36
CA GLN A 341 -8.45 -13.36 -31.15
C GLN A 341 -9.81 -13.70 -31.75
N ARG A 342 -10.86 -13.04 -31.29
CA ARG A 342 -12.11 -12.96 -32.02
C ARG A 342 -12.07 -11.75 -32.93
N THR A 343 -11.88 -12.01 -34.22
CA THR A 343 -12.19 -11.09 -35.32
C THR A 343 -13.68 -10.74 -35.28
N MET A 344 -14.00 -9.47 -35.15
CA MET A 344 -15.38 -8.98 -35.31
C MET A 344 -15.79 -9.01 -36.78
N PRO A 345 -17.00 -9.49 -37.12
CA PRO A 345 -17.53 -9.36 -38.47
C PRO A 345 -18.01 -7.92 -38.69
N SER A 346 -17.57 -7.32 -39.79
CA SER A 346 -18.02 -6.04 -40.31
C SER A 346 -19.53 -6.10 -40.66
N ARG A 347 -20.35 -5.38 -39.94
CA ARG A 347 -21.73 -5.06 -40.35
C ARG A 347 -21.72 -3.78 -41.18
N ARG A 348 -21.91 -3.94 -42.48
CA ARG A 348 -22.34 -2.85 -43.40
C ARG A 348 -23.75 -2.44 -42.99
N HIS A 349 -23.92 -1.18 -42.55
CA HIS A 349 -25.24 -0.56 -42.50
C HIS A 349 -25.43 0.31 -43.74
N VAL A 350 -26.45 -0.04 -44.47
CA VAL A 350 -27.01 0.72 -45.58
C VAL A 350 -27.72 1.94 -45.01
N CYS A 351 -27.31 3.12 -45.53
CA CYS A 351 -27.93 4.39 -45.18
C CYS A 351 -29.12 4.61 -46.12
N THR A 352 -30.33 4.72 -45.61
CA THR A 352 -31.46 5.32 -46.33
C THR A 352 -31.84 6.63 -45.68
N SER A 353 -31.75 7.68 -46.48
CA SER A 353 -32.10 9.07 -46.19
C SER A 353 -33.64 9.25 -46.12
N LYS A 354 -34.11 10.01 -45.12
CA LYS A 354 -35.29 10.88 -45.27
C LYS A 354 -35.10 12.18 -44.49
N ALA A 355 -35.16 13.27 -45.21
CA ALA A 355 -35.06 14.61 -44.71
C ALA A 355 -36.40 15.14 -44.17
N GLY A 356 -36.35 16.05 -43.22
CA GLY A 356 -37.43 16.98 -42.83
C GLY A 356 -36.91 18.03 -41.86
N PRO A 357 -37.26 19.32 -42.02
CA PRO A 357 -36.57 20.45 -41.41
C PRO A 357 -37.22 20.93 -40.11
N ALA A 358 -36.41 21.35 -39.11
CA ALA A 358 -36.89 22.20 -38.00
C ALA A 358 -35.80 23.17 -37.53
N THR A 359 -36.06 24.36 -37.83
CA THR A 359 -35.70 25.70 -37.31
C THR A 359 -34.74 25.83 -36.13
N ALA A 360 -33.68 26.57 -36.41
CA ALA A 360 -32.73 27.17 -35.47
C ALA A 360 -33.35 28.28 -34.61
N ARG A 361 -33.02 28.33 -33.34
CA ARG A 361 -32.99 29.56 -32.52
C ARG A 361 -31.68 29.64 -31.75
N THR A 362 -30.81 30.49 -32.27
CA THR A 362 -29.57 30.94 -31.66
C THR A 362 -29.90 31.88 -30.50
N ARG A 363 -29.39 31.60 -29.30
CA ARG A 363 -29.34 32.54 -28.20
C ARG A 363 -27.88 32.90 -27.95
N VAL A 364 -27.52 34.14 -28.33
CA VAL A 364 -26.25 34.80 -28.07
C VAL A 364 -26.23 35.24 -26.60
N LEU A 365 -25.26 34.79 -25.81
CA LEU A 365 -24.97 35.33 -24.50
C LEU A 365 -23.78 36.31 -24.64
N ARG A 366 -24.06 37.60 -24.36
CA ARG A 366 -23.05 38.65 -24.28
C ARG A 366 -22.23 38.51 -23.01
N ILE A 367 -20.90 38.46 -23.17
CA ILE A 367 -19.94 38.58 -22.07
C ILE A 367 -19.64 40.07 -21.89
N HIS A 368 -19.89 40.60 -20.70
CA HIS A 368 -19.48 41.95 -20.31
C HIS A 368 -18.00 41.93 -19.91
N GLN A 369 -17.19 42.69 -20.64
CA GLN A 369 -15.86 43.13 -20.22
C GLN A 369 -15.98 44.20 -19.15
N VAL A 370 -15.35 44.04 -18.02
CA VAL A 370 -15.13 45.10 -17.04
C VAL A 370 -13.69 45.60 -17.18
N ASN A 371 -13.58 46.88 -17.55
CA ASN A 371 -12.34 47.66 -17.66
C ASN A 371 -11.66 47.83 -16.30
N ARG A 372 -10.37 47.61 -16.26
CA ARG A 372 -9.47 48.06 -15.20
C ARG A 372 -9.06 49.50 -15.46
N THR A 373 -9.42 50.38 -14.58
CA THR A 373 -8.76 51.68 -14.38
C THR A 373 -7.55 51.51 -13.46
N LYS A 374 -6.42 52.01 -13.93
CA LYS A 374 -5.20 52.24 -13.14
C LYS A 374 -5.39 53.52 -12.36
N GLU A 375 -5.12 53.52 -11.10
CA GLU A 375 -4.69 54.71 -10.37
C GLU A 375 -3.31 54.45 -9.73
N LYS A 376 -2.39 55.33 -10.09
CA LYS A 376 -1.12 55.61 -9.39
C LYS A 376 -1.46 56.59 -8.27
N LEU A 377 -0.81 56.42 -7.13
CA LEU A 377 -0.37 57.56 -6.30
C LEU A 377 0.61 57.07 -5.25
N ASP A 378 1.79 57.69 -5.30
CA ASP A 378 2.84 57.98 -4.31
C ASP A 378 3.30 56.90 -3.33
#